data_74d7c8e89d580a12ece42403cc2dea3b
#
_entry.id   74d7c8e89d580a12ece42403cc2dea3b
#
_cell.length_a   1.000
_cell.length_b   1.000
_cell.length_c   1.000
_cell.angle_alpha   90.00
_cell.angle_beta   90.00
_cell.angle_gamma   90.00
#
_symmetry.space_group_name_H-M   'P 1'
#
loop_
_entity.id
_entity.type
_entity.pdbx_description
1 polymer ?
#
loop_
_entity_poly.entity_id
_entity_poly.type
_entity_poly.pdbx_seq_one_letter_code
_entity_poly.pdbx_strand_id
1 'polypeptide(L)'
;MYRKREREFQYPPGIEKIIEDVIGGGTIDRRDLRNALFNGKSLDELPPIVIVVKDPETGLYHVLKTALVSEAAAADATAYKVAKNHLFGVGDFVTIGGALTGASDKITAIDKSNAEFDTITLEATI
;
A
#
# COMPACT_ATOMS: atom_id res chain seq x y z
N MET A 1 -16.26 26.04 -24.24
CA MET A 1 -15.41 26.71 -23.23
C MET A 1 -14.95 25.70 -22.19
N TYR A 2 -13.66 25.56 -22.05
CA TYR A 2 -13.07 24.63 -21.10
C TYR A 2 -13.13 25.25 -19.69
N ARG A 3 -13.91 24.71 -18.76
CA ARG A 3 -13.86 25.09 -17.36
C ARG A 3 -12.87 24.19 -16.63
N LYS A 4 -11.74 24.72 -16.24
CA LYS A 4 -10.83 24.06 -15.32
C LYS A 4 -11.53 23.94 -13.95
N ARG A 5 -11.85 22.72 -13.54
CA ARG A 5 -12.30 22.48 -12.18
C ARG A 5 -11.08 22.51 -11.26
N GLU A 6 -11.01 23.50 -10.40
CA GLU A 6 -10.09 23.45 -9.27
C GLU A 6 -10.60 22.39 -8.30
N ARG A 7 -9.84 21.34 -8.13
CA ARG A 7 -10.06 20.36 -7.06
C ARG A 7 -9.17 20.75 -5.88
N GLU A 8 -9.75 20.90 -4.70
CA GLU A 8 -8.97 20.87 -3.47
C GLU A 8 -8.40 19.48 -3.31
N PHE A 9 -7.08 19.34 -3.37
CA PHE A 9 -6.42 18.08 -3.09
C PHE A 9 -6.22 17.94 -1.59
N GLN A 10 -6.71 16.83 -1.01
CA GLN A 10 -6.46 16.45 0.39
C GLN A 10 -5.01 16.02 0.64
N TYR A 11 -4.23 15.81 -0.42
CA TYR A 11 -2.87 15.30 -0.39
C TYR A 11 -1.93 16.29 -1.08
N PRO A 12 -0.66 16.41 -0.59
CA PRO A 12 0.33 17.21 -1.28
C PRO A 12 0.60 16.64 -2.68
N PRO A 13 0.90 17.49 -3.67
CA PRO A 13 1.28 17.02 -5.01
C PRO A 13 2.59 16.22 -4.94
N GLY A 14 2.59 15.01 -5.51
CA GLY A 14 3.73 14.11 -5.52
C GLY A 14 4.30 13.82 -6.91
N ILE A 15 3.72 14.40 -7.98
CA ILE A 15 4.17 14.24 -9.35
C ILE A 15 4.69 15.56 -9.88
N GLU A 16 5.99 15.63 -10.18
CA GLU A 16 6.64 16.80 -10.79
C GLU A 16 6.64 16.73 -12.32
N LYS A 17 6.74 15.53 -12.87
CA LYS A 17 6.83 15.31 -14.32
C LYS A 17 6.12 14.03 -14.73
N ILE A 18 5.31 14.11 -15.77
CA ILE A 18 4.70 12.95 -16.43
C ILE A 18 5.51 12.64 -17.68
N ILE A 19 6.09 11.44 -17.76
CA ILE A 19 6.86 10.96 -18.91
C ILE A 19 5.93 10.22 -19.89
N GLU A 20 5.04 9.40 -19.35
CA GLU A 20 4.05 8.64 -20.09
C GLU A 20 2.75 8.57 -19.31
N ASP A 21 1.64 8.63 -19.99
CA ASP A 21 0.30 8.54 -19.41
C ASP A 21 -0.49 7.40 -20.06
N VAL A 22 -1.34 6.73 -19.29
CA VAL A 22 -2.24 5.67 -19.79
C VAL A 22 -3.54 6.31 -20.26
N ILE A 23 -3.82 6.23 -21.55
CA ILE A 23 -5.04 6.78 -22.15
C ILE A 23 -6.27 6.01 -21.62
N GLY A 24 -7.23 6.76 -21.05
CA GLY A 24 -8.46 6.19 -20.51
C GLY A 24 -8.35 5.59 -19.10
N GLY A 25 -7.16 5.65 -18.48
CA GLY A 25 -6.93 5.12 -17.15
C GLY A 25 -6.91 3.59 -17.07
N GLY A 26 -7.11 3.05 -15.88
CA GLY A 26 -7.13 1.62 -15.60
C GLY A 26 -8.14 1.25 -14.51
N THR A 27 -8.50 -0.03 -14.44
CA THR A 27 -9.39 -0.56 -13.41
C THR A 27 -8.58 -1.32 -12.36
N ILE A 28 -8.77 -0.97 -11.10
CA ILE A 28 -8.12 -1.60 -9.96
C ILE A 28 -8.93 -2.79 -9.48
N ASP A 29 -8.27 -3.89 -9.14
CA ASP A 29 -8.90 -5.02 -8.47
C ASP A 29 -9.15 -4.66 -6.99
N ARG A 30 -10.42 -4.52 -6.62
CA ARG A 30 -10.83 -4.13 -5.26
C ARG A 30 -10.45 -5.16 -4.19
N ARG A 31 -10.22 -6.40 -4.56
CA ARG A 31 -9.81 -7.46 -3.62
C ARG A 31 -8.46 -7.17 -2.99
N ASP A 32 -7.58 -6.46 -3.67
CA ASP A 32 -6.26 -6.07 -3.16
C ASP A 32 -6.35 -5.15 -1.94
N LEU A 33 -7.46 -4.42 -1.80
CA LEU A 33 -7.68 -3.43 -0.75
C LEU A 33 -8.68 -3.89 0.32
N ARG A 34 -9.11 -5.15 0.32
CA ARG A 34 -10.17 -5.68 1.19
C ARG A 34 -9.79 -5.40 2.60
N ASN A 35 -9.06 -5.36 3.33
CA ASN A 35 -8.85 -5.06 4.74
C ASN A 35 -7.93 -3.85 4.97
N ALA A 36 -7.66 -3.09 3.92
CA ALA A 36 -6.83 -1.89 4.03
C ALA A 36 -7.60 -0.76 4.69
N LEU A 37 -6.97 -0.09 5.63
CA LEU A 37 -7.49 1.10 6.29
C LEU A 37 -6.50 2.26 6.07
N PHE A 38 -7.03 3.38 5.62
CA PHE A 38 -6.27 4.62 5.51
C PHE A 38 -6.91 5.69 6.39
N ASN A 39 -6.14 6.27 7.30
CA ASN A 39 -6.68 7.18 8.33
C ASN A 39 -7.85 6.58 9.14
N GLY A 40 -7.81 5.26 9.42
CA GLY A 40 -8.83 4.56 10.19
C GLY A 40 -10.14 4.27 9.44
N LYS A 41 -10.21 4.55 8.14
CA LYS A 41 -11.39 4.33 7.29
C LYS A 41 -11.10 3.32 6.19
N SER A 42 -12.12 2.56 5.80
CA SER A 42 -12.07 1.74 4.58
C SER A 42 -11.81 2.62 3.36
N LEU A 43 -11.04 2.09 2.41
CA LEU A 43 -10.72 2.80 1.18
C LEU A 43 -11.86 2.69 0.16
N ASP A 44 -12.47 3.83 -0.17
CA ASP A 44 -13.37 3.97 -1.30
C ASP A 44 -12.63 4.44 -2.55
N GLU A 45 -11.52 5.14 -2.37
CA GLU A 45 -10.64 5.56 -3.45
C GLU A 45 -9.17 5.44 -3.02
N LEU A 46 -8.28 5.23 -4.00
CA LEU A 46 -6.84 5.15 -3.74
C LEU A 46 -6.26 6.53 -3.43
N PRO A 47 -5.33 6.61 -2.47
CA PRO A 47 -4.52 7.80 -2.30
C PRO A 47 -3.63 8.03 -3.53
N PRO A 48 -3.15 9.26 -3.78
CA PRO A 48 -2.23 9.52 -4.88
C PRO A 48 -0.88 8.82 -4.67
N ILE A 49 -0.14 8.60 -5.75
CA ILE A 49 1.21 8.02 -5.74
C ILE A 49 1.20 6.58 -5.21
N VAL A 50 0.33 5.77 -5.74
CA VAL A 50 0.30 4.32 -5.50
C VAL A 50 0.88 3.61 -6.70
N ILE A 51 1.76 2.63 -6.46
CA ILE A 51 2.32 1.80 -7.52
C ILE A 51 1.33 0.70 -7.87
N VAL A 52 1.05 0.55 -9.16
CA VAL A 52 0.16 -0.49 -9.68
C VAL A 52 0.85 -1.32 -10.74
N VAL A 53 0.46 -2.58 -10.85
CA VAL A 53 0.95 -3.53 -11.85
C VAL A 53 -0.23 -4.10 -12.60
N LYS A 54 -0.17 -4.07 -13.93
CA LYS A 54 -1.23 -4.64 -14.79
C LYS A 54 -1.08 -6.15 -14.90
N ASP A 55 -2.16 -6.87 -14.62
CA ASP A 55 -2.27 -8.30 -14.93
C ASP A 55 -2.59 -8.47 -16.42
N PRO A 56 -1.71 -9.10 -17.21
CA PRO A 56 -1.93 -9.26 -18.65
C PRO A 56 -3.08 -10.22 -18.99
N GLU A 57 -3.47 -11.10 -18.08
CA GLU A 57 -4.56 -12.06 -18.30
C GLU A 57 -5.94 -11.45 -18.08
N THR A 58 -6.12 -10.69 -17.01
CA THR A 58 -7.40 -10.09 -16.65
C THR A 58 -7.57 -8.65 -17.11
N GLY A 59 -6.46 -7.95 -17.41
CA GLY A 59 -6.44 -6.52 -17.71
C GLY A 59 -6.67 -5.61 -16.52
N LEU A 60 -6.82 -6.17 -15.31
CA LEU A 60 -6.96 -5.41 -14.06
C LEU A 60 -5.60 -4.95 -13.53
N TYR A 61 -5.59 -3.83 -12.85
CA TYR A 61 -4.40 -3.35 -12.12
C TYR A 61 -4.45 -3.81 -10.68
N HIS A 62 -3.33 -4.36 -10.21
CA HIS A 62 -3.11 -4.71 -8.82
C HIS A 62 -2.29 -3.66 -8.12
N VAL A 63 -2.63 -3.36 -6.87
CA VAL A 63 -1.89 -2.39 -6.05
C VAL A 63 -0.68 -3.09 -5.43
N LEU A 64 0.51 -2.55 -5.68
CA LEU A 64 1.72 -2.94 -4.98
C LEU A 64 1.80 -2.17 -3.66
N LYS A 65 1.55 -2.88 -2.57
CA LYS A 65 1.56 -2.31 -1.23
C LYS A 65 2.97 -2.27 -0.68
N THR A 66 3.36 -1.14 -0.12
CA THR A 66 4.66 -0.96 0.53
C THR A 66 4.49 -0.24 1.87
N ALA A 67 5.40 -0.49 2.79
CA ALA A 67 5.49 0.24 4.05
C ALA A 67 6.95 0.43 4.45
N LEU A 68 7.27 1.59 4.97
CA LEU A 68 8.61 1.87 5.47
C LEU A 68 8.73 1.33 6.90
N VAL A 69 9.75 0.51 7.14
CA VAL A 69 10.09 0.05 8.49
C VAL A 69 10.65 1.22 9.30
N SER A 70 10.02 1.52 10.43
CA SER A 70 10.37 2.66 11.28
C SER A 70 11.53 2.38 12.23
N GLU A 71 11.71 1.12 12.60
CA GLU A 71 12.73 0.68 13.55
C GLU A 71 13.29 -0.68 13.12
N ALA A 72 14.60 -0.86 13.23
CA ALA A 72 15.24 -2.13 12.90
C ALA A 72 14.67 -3.26 13.77
N ALA A 73 14.33 -4.37 13.14
CA ALA A 73 13.87 -5.58 13.81
C ALA A 73 15.00 -6.61 13.95
N ALA A 74 14.93 -7.45 14.97
CA ALA A 74 15.85 -8.56 15.12
C ALA A 74 15.69 -9.60 13.99
N ALA A 75 16.70 -10.41 13.73
CA ALA A 75 16.68 -11.39 12.66
C ALA A 75 15.60 -12.49 12.84
N ASP A 76 15.19 -12.72 14.06
CA ASP A 76 14.14 -13.69 14.44
C ASP A 76 12.79 -13.03 14.75
N ALA A 77 12.64 -11.74 14.44
CA ALA A 77 11.41 -11.02 14.72
C ALA A 77 10.24 -11.50 13.85
N THR A 78 9.07 -11.53 14.45
CA THR A 78 7.79 -11.73 13.75
C THR A 78 6.94 -10.47 13.72
N ALA A 79 7.32 -9.45 14.48
CA ALA A 79 6.63 -8.16 14.57
C ALA A 79 7.53 -7.02 14.08
N TYR A 80 6.96 -6.17 13.23
CA TYR A 80 7.68 -5.07 12.58
C TYR A 80 6.93 -3.77 12.78
N LYS A 81 7.65 -2.74 13.20
CA LYS A 81 7.12 -1.37 13.30
C LYS A 81 7.25 -0.68 11.95
N VAL A 82 6.16 -0.23 11.41
CA VAL A 82 6.11 0.41 10.09
C VAL A 82 5.44 1.78 10.16
N ALA A 83 5.76 2.63 9.20
CA ALA A 83 5.12 3.94 9.09
C ALA A 83 3.61 3.80 8.88
N LYS A 84 2.86 4.74 9.41
CA LYS A 84 1.40 4.79 9.27
C LYS A 84 0.94 5.03 7.83
N ASN A 85 -0.34 4.81 7.60
CA ASN A 85 -1.00 5.02 6.31
C ASN A 85 -0.51 4.10 5.19
N HIS A 86 0.01 2.92 5.54
CA HIS A 86 0.20 1.84 4.58
C HIS A 86 -1.13 1.22 4.17
N LEU A 87 -1.12 0.48 3.06
CA LEU A 87 -2.31 -0.17 2.51
C LEU A 87 -2.42 -1.66 2.86
N PHE A 88 -1.53 -2.18 3.68
CA PHE A 88 -1.57 -3.57 4.13
C PHE A 88 -2.79 -3.85 4.99
N GLY A 89 -3.39 -5.02 4.77
CA GLY A 89 -4.45 -5.58 5.59
C GLY A 89 -4.06 -6.94 6.15
N VAL A 90 -4.76 -7.40 7.18
CA VAL A 90 -4.61 -8.76 7.72
C VAL A 90 -4.92 -9.78 6.62
N GLY A 91 -4.05 -10.77 6.45
CA GLY A 91 -4.14 -11.77 5.40
C GLY A 91 -3.27 -11.49 4.16
N ASP A 92 -2.70 -10.30 4.03
CA ASP A 92 -1.75 -10.00 2.97
C ASP A 92 -0.41 -10.71 3.18
N PHE A 93 0.26 -11.07 2.09
CA PHE A 93 1.62 -11.59 2.13
C PHE A 93 2.63 -10.47 1.92
N VAL A 94 3.69 -10.49 2.69
CA VAL A 94 4.75 -9.47 2.65
C VAL A 94 6.14 -10.11 2.54
N THR A 95 7.05 -9.38 1.92
CA THR A 95 8.49 -9.66 1.92
C THR A 95 9.23 -8.51 2.59
N ILE A 96 10.43 -8.74 3.07
CA ILE A 96 11.27 -7.71 3.67
C ILE A 96 12.35 -7.27 2.70
N GLY A 97 12.83 -6.05 2.85
CA GLY A 97 13.92 -5.49 2.04
C GLY A 97 13.53 -5.07 0.62
N GLY A 98 12.24 -5.02 0.32
CA GLY A 98 11.76 -4.61 -1.00
C GLY A 98 11.97 -5.64 -2.12
N ALA A 99 12.37 -6.87 -1.78
CA ALA A 99 12.57 -7.93 -2.76
C ALA A 99 11.26 -8.71 -2.99
N LEU A 100 10.69 -8.62 -4.18
CA LEU A 100 9.45 -9.34 -4.53
C LEU A 100 9.63 -10.87 -4.65
N THR A 101 10.87 -11.33 -4.78
CA THR A 101 11.23 -12.75 -4.90
C THR A 101 11.79 -13.35 -3.61
N GLY A 102 11.82 -12.57 -2.53
CA GLY A 102 12.30 -13.03 -1.22
C GLY A 102 11.32 -13.96 -0.51
N ALA A 103 11.74 -14.48 0.65
CA ALA A 103 10.83 -15.20 1.52
C ALA A 103 9.64 -14.31 1.90
N SER A 104 8.45 -14.85 1.88
CA SER A 104 7.23 -14.11 2.19
C SER A 104 6.43 -14.82 3.25
N ASP A 105 5.74 -14.05 4.07
CA ASP A 105 4.83 -14.59 5.06
C ASP A 105 3.58 -13.73 5.20
N LYS A 106 2.59 -14.31 5.83
CA LYS A 106 1.25 -13.74 5.95
C LYS A 106 1.13 -12.85 7.17
N ILE A 107 0.49 -11.71 7.01
CA ILE A 107 0.13 -10.82 8.11
C ILE A 107 -1.01 -11.43 8.91
N THR A 108 -0.79 -11.66 10.20
CA THR A 108 -1.80 -12.19 11.12
C THR A 108 -2.48 -11.12 11.94
N ALA A 109 -1.80 -10.02 12.24
CA ALA A 109 -2.35 -8.91 12.99
C ALA A 109 -1.68 -7.58 12.62
N ILE A 110 -2.43 -6.50 12.73
CA ILE A 110 -1.93 -5.13 12.58
C ILE A 110 -2.43 -4.32 13.79
N ASP A 111 -1.51 -3.85 14.62
CA ASP A 111 -1.81 -2.98 15.74
C ASP A 111 -1.62 -1.51 15.35
N LYS A 112 -2.69 -0.75 15.39
CA LYS A 112 -2.74 0.68 15.05
C LYS A 112 -2.88 1.59 16.27
N SER A 113 -2.71 1.07 17.47
CA SER A 113 -2.90 1.82 18.72
C SER A 113 -1.87 2.91 18.96
N ASN A 114 -0.66 2.76 18.46
CA ASN A 114 0.39 3.77 18.57
C ASN A 114 0.12 4.94 17.60
N ALA A 115 0.40 6.17 18.05
CA ALA A 115 0.17 7.37 17.24
C ALA A 115 1.22 7.57 16.12
N GLU A 116 2.42 7.01 16.27
CA GLU A 116 3.56 7.26 15.38
C GLU A 116 3.83 6.12 14.39
N PHE A 117 3.49 4.90 14.75
CA PHE A 117 3.73 3.72 13.91
C PHE A 117 2.62 2.69 14.06
N ASP A 118 2.54 1.77 13.12
CA ASP A 118 1.74 0.56 13.22
C ASP A 118 2.66 -0.65 13.41
N THR A 119 2.20 -1.65 14.13
CA THR A 119 2.93 -2.92 14.30
C THR A 119 2.27 -4.00 13.47
N ILE A 120 3.00 -4.53 12.50
CA ILE A 120 2.58 -5.66 11.66
C ILE A 120 3.17 -6.94 12.23
N THR A 121 2.33 -7.91 12.53
CA THR A 121 2.73 -9.24 13.02
C THR A 121 2.54 -10.28 11.92
N LEU A 122 3.57 -11.06 11.68
CA LEU A 122 3.59 -12.16 10.71
C LEU A 122 3.35 -13.50 11.40
N GLU A 123 2.97 -14.51 10.62
CA GLU A 123 2.76 -15.88 11.10
C GLU A 123 4.08 -16.54 11.51
N ALA A 124 5.14 -16.31 10.75
CA ALA A 124 6.49 -16.80 11.02
C ALA A 124 7.55 -15.73 10.72
N THR A 125 8.78 -16.03 11.04
CA THR A 125 9.95 -15.19 10.70
C THR A 125 10.32 -15.33 9.22
N ILE A 126 10.62 -14.22 8.59
CA ILE A 126 11.09 -14.18 7.19
C ILE A 126 12.42 -13.47 7.06
#